data_99a219594055e75d2a3bfde3edf37267
#
_entry.id   99a219594055e75d2a3bfde3edf37267
#
_cell.length_a   1.000
_cell.length_b   1.000
_cell.length_c   1.000
_cell.angle_alpha   90.00
_cell.angle_beta   90.00
_cell.angle_gamma   90.00
#
_symmetry.space_group_name_H-M   'P 1'
#
loop_
_entity.id
_entity.type
_entity.pdbx_description
1 polymer ?
#
loop_
_entity_poly.entity_id
_entity_poly.type
_entity_poly.pdbx_seq_one_letter_code
_entity_poly.pdbx_strand_id
1 'polypeptide(L)'
;MPTEELLDFPFSWRGDQLPAEVAKLRESTPVRRVRTIAGDEAWLVSSYELCTQVLEDARFSLKDTSAPGVPRQYALTIPPEVVNNMGNITGAGLRKAVLKALNPKSEGLTDWMRSHAARLVDALLAEGAPADLRGGFTDPYSAGMHCHILGIPQADAPRLMRSLDIAFMNSACPVTGARLNWDRDIAYMTDRLDDPSTTGLMSALAALREDPEYAHLTDEMLATVGVTMFGAGVISTSGFLTMALVSLFQHPQLRREVTEHPERIPAAVDELLRINLSIGDGLPRLALEDVRLGDVHVRRGELVLVLVEGANFDPEEFPDPLRPDLTRENSTTHLSFGGGRHYCPATALGKRHAEIALETLLTRMPDVRLAVPIEQLVWRTGFMKRIPERLPAMW
;
A
#
# COMPACT_ATOMS: atom_id res chain seq x y z
N MET A 1 -8.41 -36.14 17.01
CA MET A 1 -9.05 -35.21 16.06
C MET A 1 -8.29 -35.35 14.77
N PRO A 2 -8.93 -35.40 13.58
CA PRO A 2 -8.17 -35.33 12.34
C PRO A 2 -7.34 -34.06 12.37
N THR A 3 -6.08 -34.15 12.07
CA THR A 3 -5.21 -32.98 11.86
C THR A 3 -5.80 -32.20 10.70
N GLU A 4 -6.43 -31.08 10.98
CA GLU A 4 -6.98 -30.19 9.95
C GLU A 4 -5.81 -29.74 9.08
N GLU A 5 -5.91 -30.00 7.76
CA GLU A 5 -4.87 -29.65 6.82
C GLU A 5 -4.65 -28.13 6.79
N LEU A 6 -3.41 -27.70 7.03
CA LEU A 6 -3.03 -26.29 6.97
C LEU A 6 -3.14 -25.80 5.52
N LEU A 7 -3.89 -24.73 5.31
CA LEU A 7 -3.94 -24.04 4.03
C LEU A 7 -2.68 -23.18 3.85
N ASP A 8 -2.11 -23.23 2.67
CA ASP A 8 -1.03 -22.30 2.31
C ASP A 8 -1.60 -20.90 2.04
N PHE A 9 -0.91 -19.88 2.53
CA PHE A 9 -1.31 -18.48 2.40
C PHE A 9 -0.12 -17.63 1.88
N PRO A 10 -0.34 -16.72 0.93
CA PRO A 10 -1.61 -16.18 0.39
C PRO A 10 -2.27 -17.11 -0.65
N PHE A 11 -3.60 -16.98 -0.80
CA PHE A 11 -4.42 -17.85 -1.66
C PHE A 11 -4.26 -17.58 -3.16
N SER A 12 -3.84 -16.42 -3.56
CA SER A 12 -3.70 -16.03 -4.96
C SER A 12 -2.65 -14.93 -5.12
N TRP A 13 -2.03 -14.89 -6.31
CA TRP A 13 -1.13 -13.82 -6.74
C TRP A 13 -1.84 -12.79 -7.64
N ARG A 14 -3.11 -13.01 -7.97
CA ARG A 14 -3.93 -12.15 -8.82
C ARG A 14 -4.75 -11.21 -7.97
N GLY A 15 -4.88 -9.95 -8.42
CA GLY A 15 -5.67 -8.92 -7.74
C GLY A 15 -7.00 -8.60 -8.43
N ASP A 16 -7.36 -9.34 -9.49
CA ASP A 16 -8.58 -9.11 -10.27
C ASP A 16 -9.80 -9.93 -9.78
N GLN A 17 -9.58 -10.89 -8.87
CA GLN A 17 -10.63 -11.76 -8.34
C GLN A 17 -10.43 -12.02 -6.86
N LEU A 18 -11.52 -11.96 -6.08
CA LEU A 18 -11.50 -12.41 -4.70
C LEU A 18 -11.39 -13.95 -4.67
N PRO A 19 -10.38 -14.53 -3.97
CA PRO A 19 -10.27 -15.98 -3.84
C PRO A 19 -11.51 -16.57 -3.15
N ALA A 20 -12.02 -17.68 -3.67
CA ALA A 20 -13.21 -18.35 -3.11
C ALA A 20 -13.01 -18.79 -1.65
N GLU A 21 -11.76 -19.08 -1.27
CA GLU A 21 -11.35 -19.43 0.09
C GLU A 21 -11.69 -18.32 1.09
N VAL A 22 -11.61 -17.04 0.69
CA VAL A 22 -11.86 -15.90 1.57
C VAL A 22 -13.31 -15.90 2.07
N ALA A 23 -14.29 -16.04 1.17
CA ALA A 23 -15.70 -16.11 1.56
C ALA A 23 -15.98 -17.33 2.43
N LYS A 24 -15.46 -18.50 2.02
CA LYS A 24 -15.64 -19.77 2.76
C LYS A 24 -15.07 -19.69 4.19
N LEU A 25 -13.88 -19.11 4.36
CA LEU A 25 -13.27 -18.96 5.68
C LEU A 25 -14.10 -18.02 6.57
N ARG A 26 -14.51 -16.87 6.04
CA ARG A 26 -15.29 -15.89 6.78
C ARG A 26 -16.60 -16.50 7.31
N GLU A 27 -17.29 -17.30 6.50
CA GLU A 27 -18.57 -17.90 6.85
C GLU A 27 -18.46 -19.06 7.84
N SER A 28 -17.38 -19.84 7.78
CA SER A 28 -17.26 -21.09 8.55
C SER A 28 -16.22 -21.05 9.67
N THR A 29 -15.09 -20.40 9.45
CA THR A 29 -13.94 -20.39 10.35
C THR A 29 -13.18 -19.05 10.24
N PRO A 30 -13.76 -17.92 10.71
CA PRO A 30 -13.21 -16.59 10.49
C PRO A 30 -11.82 -16.38 11.11
N VAL A 31 -11.38 -17.27 11.99
CA VAL A 31 -10.01 -17.37 12.52
C VAL A 31 -9.50 -18.77 12.24
N ARG A 32 -8.51 -18.91 11.35
CA ARG A 32 -7.98 -20.22 10.94
C ARG A 32 -6.46 -20.26 10.88
N ARG A 33 -5.87 -21.41 11.20
CA ARG A 33 -4.44 -21.62 11.00
C ARG A 33 -4.11 -21.79 9.53
N VAL A 34 -3.04 -21.10 9.12
CA VAL A 34 -2.47 -21.16 7.75
C VAL A 34 -0.96 -21.34 7.83
N ARG A 35 -0.37 -21.81 6.74
CA ARG A 35 1.08 -21.83 6.53
C ARG A 35 1.47 -20.61 5.70
N THR A 36 2.42 -19.83 6.19
CA THR A 36 2.92 -18.61 5.52
C THR A 36 3.95 -18.96 4.44
N ILE A 37 4.33 -17.95 3.64
CA ILE A 37 5.43 -18.07 2.65
C ILE A 37 6.76 -18.46 3.33
N ALA A 38 7.01 -17.96 4.55
CA ALA A 38 8.20 -18.34 5.32
C ALA A 38 8.19 -19.78 5.82
N GLY A 39 7.07 -20.48 5.71
CA GLY A 39 6.86 -21.84 6.22
C GLY A 39 6.37 -21.90 7.67
N ASP A 40 6.21 -20.75 8.32
CA ASP A 40 5.70 -20.63 9.68
C ASP A 40 4.18 -20.74 9.73
N GLU A 41 3.63 -21.09 10.90
CA GLU A 41 2.19 -21.06 11.14
C GLU A 41 1.74 -19.68 11.58
N ALA A 42 0.54 -19.28 11.15
CA ALA A 42 -0.12 -18.05 11.56
C ALA A 42 -1.63 -18.26 11.70
N TRP A 43 -2.27 -17.39 12.48
CA TRP A 43 -3.72 -17.26 12.50
C TRP A 43 -4.16 -16.24 11.46
N LEU A 44 -4.92 -16.67 10.45
CA LEU A 44 -5.56 -15.80 9.47
C LEU A 44 -6.93 -15.37 9.99
N VAL A 45 -7.19 -14.06 9.99
CA VAL A 45 -8.46 -13.47 10.46
C VAL A 45 -9.16 -12.82 9.28
N SER A 46 -10.43 -13.17 9.03
CA SER A 46 -11.13 -12.84 7.79
C SER A 46 -12.47 -12.11 7.94
N SER A 47 -13.11 -12.06 9.13
CA SER A 47 -14.32 -11.24 9.32
C SER A 47 -13.97 -9.79 9.68
N TYR A 48 -14.85 -8.85 9.35
CA TYR A 48 -14.64 -7.42 9.60
C TYR A 48 -14.46 -7.12 11.09
N GLU A 49 -15.35 -7.64 11.93
CA GLU A 49 -15.32 -7.45 13.38
C GLU A 49 -13.98 -7.90 14.00
N LEU A 50 -13.55 -9.14 13.69
CA LEU A 50 -12.32 -9.68 14.26
C LEU A 50 -11.06 -9.04 13.69
N CYS A 51 -11.07 -8.65 12.42
CA CYS A 51 -9.99 -7.88 11.82
C CYS A 51 -9.83 -6.52 12.52
N THR A 52 -10.92 -5.83 12.79
CA THR A 52 -10.95 -4.56 13.53
C THR A 52 -10.45 -4.76 14.96
N GLN A 53 -10.91 -5.82 15.66
CA GLN A 53 -10.42 -6.16 16.98
C GLN A 53 -8.89 -6.32 17.01
N VAL A 54 -8.30 -7.07 16.06
CA VAL A 54 -6.84 -7.27 16.00
C VAL A 54 -6.10 -5.96 15.73
N LEU A 55 -6.65 -5.10 14.88
CA LEU A 55 -6.00 -3.83 14.52
C LEU A 55 -6.03 -2.79 15.65
N GLU A 56 -7.04 -2.83 16.51
CA GLU A 56 -7.26 -1.87 17.62
C GLU A 56 -6.66 -2.33 18.93
N ASP A 57 -6.59 -3.64 19.18
CA ASP A 57 -6.14 -4.20 20.45
C ASP A 57 -4.61 -4.06 20.59
N ALA A 58 -4.19 -3.41 21.68
CA ALA A 58 -2.80 -3.15 22.01
C ALA A 58 -1.94 -4.40 22.22
N ARG A 59 -2.58 -5.53 22.49
CA ARG A 59 -1.90 -6.82 22.68
C ARG A 59 -1.40 -7.43 21.36
N PHE A 60 -1.83 -6.91 20.21
CA PHE A 60 -1.35 -7.31 18.91
C PHE A 60 -0.34 -6.28 18.36
N SER A 61 0.93 -6.63 18.36
CA SER A 61 2.04 -5.74 18.00
C SER A 61 2.48 -5.89 16.55
N LEU A 62 2.62 -4.78 15.85
CA LEU A 62 3.33 -4.75 14.56
C LEU A 62 4.86 -4.78 14.79
N LYS A 63 5.37 -3.99 15.76
CA LYS A 63 6.79 -3.86 16.02
C LYS A 63 7.46 -5.22 16.26
N ASP A 64 6.84 -6.05 17.08
CA ASP A 64 7.43 -7.30 17.52
C ASP A 64 7.39 -8.41 16.46
N THR A 65 6.68 -8.20 15.32
CA THR A 65 6.74 -9.12 14.17
C THR A 65 8.12 -9.19 13.52
N SER A 66 9.01 -8.23 13.78
CA SER A 66 10.38 -8.20 13.27
C SER A 66 11.42 -8.75 14.28
N ALA A 67 11.02 -9.12 15.48
CA ALA A 67 11.93 -9.65 16.50
C ALA A 67 12.59 -10.97 16.06
N PRO A 68 13.79 -11.28 16.52
CA PRO A 68 14.44 -12.57 16.25
C PRO A 68 13.61 -13.75 16.80
N GLY A 69 13.50 -14.84 16.00
CA GLY A 69 12.89 -16.10 16.44
C GLY A 69 11.37 -16.10 16.53
N VAL A 70 10.67 -15.04 16.09
CA VAL A 70 9.20 -15.06 15.98
C VAL A 70 8.76 -15.59 14.63
N PRO A 71 7.53 -16.19 14.55
CA PRO A 71 6.95 -16.61 13.27
C PRO A 71 6.83 -15.43 12.29
N ARG A 72 7.04 -15.70 11.00
CA ARG A 72 7.06 -14.70 9.95
C ARG A 72 6.10 -15.02 8.81
N GLN A 73 5.59 -13.96 8.21
CA GLN A 73 4.81 -14.08 6.99
C GLN A 73 5.72 -14.41 5.77
N TYR A 74 6.86 -13.75 5.70
CA TYR A 74 7.93 -13.92 4.71
C TYR A 74 9.27 -13.42 5.29
N ALA A 75 10.36 -13.74 4.64
CA ALA A 75 11.67 -13.25 5.05
C ALA A 75 11.75 -11.73 4.91
N LEU A 76 12.37 -11.05 5.88
CA LEU A 76 12.53 -9.61 5.83
C LEU A 76 13.52 -9.20 4.73
N THR A 77 13.11 -8.27 3.91
CA THR A 77 13.91 -7.63 2.83
C THR A 77 14.39 -6.23 3.22
N ILE A 78 13.85 -5.71 4.33
CA ILE A 78 14.24 -4.43 4.94
C ILE A 78 14.77 -4.68 6.36
N PRO A 79 15.53 -3.74 6.95
CA PRO A 79 16.01 -3.88 8.33
C PRO A 79 14.85 -4.05 9.32
N PRO A 80 14.96 -4.95 10.32
CA PRO A 80 13.87 -5.23 11.26
C PRO A 80 13.35 -4.00 12.00
N GLU A 81 14.22 -3.05 12.32
CA GLU A 81 13.89 -1.79 13.00
C GLU A 81 12.94 -0.90 12.18
N VAL A 82 12.92 -1.05 10.85
CA VAL A 82 12.08 -0.24 9.95
C VAL A 82 10.62 -0.70 9.92
N VAL A 83 10.32 -1.92 10.36
CA VAL A 83 8.95 -2.45 10.36
C VAL A 83 7.98 -1.56 11.14
N ASN A 84 8.44 -0.97 12.25
CA ASN A 84 7.65 -0.01 13.05
C ASN A 84 7.95 1.46 12.67
N ASN A 85 8.11 1.76 11.41
CA ASN A 85 8.59 3.07 10.93
C ASN A 85 7.88 4.28 11.56
N MET A 86 6.55 4.34 11.55
CA MET A 86 5.80 5.47 12.15
C MET A 86 5.96 5.56 13.66
N GLY A 87 6.15 4.43 14.35
CA GLY A 87 6.49 4.40 15.78
C GLY A 87 7.87 5.01 16.02
N ASN A 88 8.85 4.68 15.19
CA ASN A 88 10.21 5.21 15.26
C ASN A 88 10.23 6.71 14.96
N ILE A 89 9.55 7.16 13.89
CA ILE A 89 9.38 8.56 13.55
C ILE A 89 8.75 9.35 14.71
N THR A 90 7.75 8.78 15.37
CA THR A 90 7.10 9.40 16.53
C THR A 90 8.05 9.48 17.72
N GLY A 91 8.75 8.38 18.04
CA GLY A 91 9.74 8.32 19.12
C GLY A 91 10.93 9.27 18.92
N ALA A 92 11.31 9.52 17.67
CA ALA A 92 12.34 10.47 17.29
C ALA A 92 11.89 11.95 17.28
N GLY A 93 10.60 12.25 17.56
CA GLY A 93 10.04 13.60 17.51
C GLY A 93 9.72 14.11 16.09
N LEU A 94 9.89 13.28 15.06
CA LEU A 94 9.77 13.69 13.64
C LEU A 94 8.34 13.66 13.09
N ARG A 95 7.36 13.20 13.89
CA ARG A 95 5.97 13.03 13.44
C ARG A 95 5.37 14.29 12.84
N LYS A 96 5.62 15.46 13.45
CA LYS A 96 5.06 16.73 12.97
C LYS A 96 5.59 17.10 11.57
N ALA A 97 6.89 16.94 11.33
CA ALA A 97 7.52 17.22 10.02
C ALA A 97 6.94 16.29 8.94
N VAL A 98 6.85 14.99 9.23
CA VAL A 98 6.30 13.99 8.30
C VAL A 98 4.82 14.27 8.01
N LEU A 99 3.98 14.51 9.02
CA LEU A 99 2.55 14.81 8.80
C LEU A 99 2.33 16.11 8.01
N LYS A 100 3.20 17.12 8.21
CA LYS A 100 3.15 18.35 7.40
C LYS A 100 3.45 18.06 5.92
N ALA A 101 4.44 17.21 5.63
CA ALA A 101 4.79 16.82 4.27
C ALA A 101 3.68 15.98 3.60
N LEU A 102 2.96 15.15 4.37
CA LEU A 102 1.85 14.30 3.90
C LEU A 102 0.50 15.04 3.83
N ASN A 103 0.47 16.33 4.09
CA ASN A 103 -0.78 17.10 4.05
C ASN A 103 -1.17 17.44 2.60
N PRO A 104 -2.30 16.92 2.06
CA PRO A 104 -2.73 17.23 0.69
C PRO A 104 -3.11 18.70 0.48
N LYS A 105 -3.32 19.46 1.57
CA LYS A 105 -3.62 20.90 1.54
C LYS A 105 -2.36 21.77 1.56
N SER A 106 -1.15 21.17 1.50
CA SER A 106 0.09 21.94 1.36
C SER A 106 0.02 22.80 0.11
N GLU A 107 0.50 24.04 0.23
CA GLU A 107 0.44 25.04 -0.84
C GLU A 107 1.07 24.47 -2.14
N GLY A 108 0.35 24.61 -3.25
CA GLY A 108 0.79 24.18 -4.57
C GLY A 108 0.80 22.67 -4.84
N LEU A 109 0.67 21.80 -3.83
CA LEU A 109 0.77 20.35 -4.02
C LEU A 109 -0.34 19.81 -4.93
N THR A 110 -1.58 20.24 -4.73
CA THR A 110 -2.71 19.82 -5.57
C THR A 110 -2.52 20.25 -7.02
N ASP A 111 -2.09 21.49 -7.28
CA ASP A 111 -1.87 22.01 -8.62
C ASP A 111 -0.69 21.31 -9.29
N TRP A 112 0.34 21.03 -8.51
CA TRP A 112 1.47 20.24 -8.99
C TRP A 112 1.03 18.83 -9.42
N MET A 113 0.23 18.13 -8.59
CA MET A 113 -0.30 16.80 -8.92
C MET A 113 -1.15 16.84 -10.19
N ARG A 114 -2.06 17.82 -10.35
CA ARG A 114 -2.86 18.00 -11.57
C ARG A 114 -1.98 18.22 -12.81
N SER A 115 -1.01 19.12 -12.69
CA SER A 115 -0.08 19.43 -13.78
C SER A 115 0.78 18.21 -14.15
N HIS A 116 1.22 17.44 -13.14
CA HIS A 116 2.00 16.23 -13.39
C HIS A 116 1.18 15.13 -14.06
N ALA A 117 -0.04 14.86 -13.57
CA ALA A 117 -0.96 13.92 -14.20
C ALA A 117 -1.27 14.30 -15.65
N ALA A 118 -1.54 15.60 -15.91
CA ALA A 118 -1.81 16.10 -17.26
C ALA A 118 -0.64 15.87 -18.21
N ARG A 119 0.62 16.16 -17.80
CA ARG A 119 1.80 15.89 -18.63
C ARG A 119 1.99 14.41 -18.95
N LEU A 120 1.71 13.52 -18.01
CA LEU A 120 1.80 12.07 -18.25
C LEU A 120 0.73 11.59 -19.25
N VAL A 121 -0.49 12.10 -19.12
CA VAL A 121 -1.56 11.82 -20.10
C VAL A 121 -1.21 12.38 -21.48
N ASP A 122 -0.64 13.59 -21.55
CA ASP A 122 -0.16 14.17 -22.83
C ASP A 122 0.89 13.28 -23.49
N ALA A 123 1.83 12.75 -22.71
CA ALA A 123 2.86 11.84 -23.21
C ALA A 123 2.25 10.54 -23.76
N LEU A 124 1.28 9.94 -23.07
CA LEU A 124 0.56 8.75 -23.54
C LEU A 124 -0.21 9.03 -24.83
N LEU A 125 -0.91 10.16 -24.90
CA LEU A 125 -1.64 10.56 -26.12
C LEU A 125 -0.71 10.79 -27.32
N ALA A 126 0.48 11.33 -27.07
CA ALA A 126 1.51 11.54 -28.09
C ALA A 126 2.17 10.23 -28.54
N GLU A 127 2.36 9.26 -27.63
CA GLU A 127 2.86 7.93 -27.95
C GLU A 127 1.86 7.14 -28.79
N GLY A 128 0.56 7.31 -28.51
CA GLY A 128 -0.53 6.62 -29.19
C GLY A 128 -0.85 5.25 -28.57
N ALA A 129 -2.05 4.75 -28.91
CA ALA A 129 -2.54 3.46 -28.43
C ALA A 129 -2.03 2.31 -29.32
N PRO A 130 -1.80 1.09 -28.78
CA PRO A 130 -1.89 0.76 -27.36
C PRO A 130 -0.65 1.19 -26.55
N ALA A 131 -0.84 1.62 -25.30
CA ALA A 131 0.24 1.98 -24.40
C ALA A 131 0.08 1.33 -23.02
N ASP A 132 1.16 1.29 -22.23
CA ASP A 132 1.17 0.74 -20.89
C ASP A 132 0.81 1.80 -19.84
N LEU A 133 -0.42 1.78 -19.31
CA LEU A 133 -0.85 2.73 -18.29
C LEU A 133 -0.06 2.59 -16.98
N ARG A 134 0.48 1.41 -16.66
CA ARG A 134 1.27 1.27 -15.46
C ARG A 134 2.60 2.02 -15.61
N GLY A 135 3.38 1.67 -16.64
CA GLY A 135 4.68 2.29 -16.89
C GLY A 135 4.61 3.75 -17.35
N GLY A 136 3.54 4.13 -18.07
CA GLY A 136 3.36 5.48 -18.60
C GLY A 136 2.58 6.44 -17.70
N PHE A 137 1.83 5.93 -16.71
CA PHE A 137 0.99 6.79 -15.86
C PHE A 137 1.07 6.45 -14.37
N THR A 138 0.61 5.26 -13.91
CA THR A 138 0.43 5.04 -12.47
C THR A 138 1.73 5.02 -11.69
N ASP A 139 2.77 4.37 -12.22
CA ASP A 139 4.10 4.33 -11.60
C ASP A 139 4.77 5.72 -11.62
N PRO A 140 4.93 6.43 -12.75
CA PRO A 140 5.58 7.74 -12.77
C PRO A 140 4.79 8.82 -12.05
N TYR A 141 3.45 8.77 -12.04
CA TYR A 141 2.63 9.72 -11.30
C TYR A 141 2.86 9.59 -9.80
N SER A 142 2.82 8.35 -9.28
CA SER A 142 3.05 8.08 -7.85
C SER A 142 4.49 8.40 -7.43
N ALA A 143 5.48 7.95 -8.19
CA ALA A 143 6.88 8.21 -7.89
C ALA A 143 7.21 9.71 -7.97
N GLY A 144 6.68 10.42 -8.98
CA GLY A 144 6.84 11.87 -9.14
C GLY A 144 6.29 12.65 -7.96
N MET A 145 5.10 12.30 -7.44
CA MET A 145 4.54 12.95 -6.27
C MET A 145 5.43 12.77 -5.04
N HIS A 146 5.94 11.56 -4.81
CA HIS A 146 6.81 11.32 -3.65
C HIS A 146 8.17 12.00 -3.79
N CYS A 147 8.75 12.06 -4.99
CA CYS A 147 9.93 12.88 -5.25
C CYS A 147 9.67 14.35 -4.93
N HIS A 148 8.51 14.88 -5.34
CA HIS A 148 8.13 16.26 -5.06
C HIS A 148 7.98 16.54 -3.56
N ILE A 149 7.30 15.66 -2.83
CA ILE A 149 7.12 15.77 -1.36
C ILE A 149 8.46 15.70 -0.63
N LEU A 150 9.32 14.79 -1.04
CA LEU A 150 10.67 14.65 -0.47
C LEU A 150 11.60 15.80 -0.89
N GLY A 151 11.31 16.47 -2.00
CA GLY A 151 12.17 17.52 -2.56
C GLY A 151 13.39 16.98 -3.29
N ILE A 152 13.29 15.77 -3.85
CA ILE A 152 14.37 15.10 -4.60
C ILE A 152 14.08 15.14 -6.12
N PRO A 153 15.11 15.04 -6.97
CA PRO A 153 14.92 15.08 -8.42
C PRO A 153 14.03 13.94 -8.94
N GLN A 154 13.04 14.24 -9.78
CA GLN A 154 12.19 13.22 -10.42
C GLN A 154 12.98 12.27 -11.34
N ALA A 155 14.10 12.73 -11.89
CA ALA A 155 14.99 11.90 -12.71
C ALA A 155 15.56 10.70 -11.94
N ASP A 156 15.60 10.77 -10.62
CA ASP A 156 16.11 9.70 -9.75
C ASP A 156 15.04 8.63 -9.43
N ALA A 157 13.75 8.92 -9.69
CA ALA A 157 12.65 8.01 -9.43
C ALA A 157 12.84 6.60 -10.03
N PRO A 158 13.28 6.41 -11.29
CA PRO A 158 13.46 5.08 -11.86
C PRO A 158 14.51 4.24 -11.10
N ARG A 159 15.54 4.86 -10.53
CA ARG A 159 16.54 4.18 -9.71
C ARG A 159 15.92 3.70 -8.39
N LEU A 160 15.22 4.58 -7.70
CA LEU A 160 14.57 4.26 -6.43
C LEU A 160 13.45 3.22 -6.62
N MET A 161 12.71 3.30 -7.71
CA MET A 161 11.67 2.31 -8.07
C MET A 161 12.25 0.90 -8.21
N ARG A 162 13.44 0.75 -8.82
CA ARG A 162 14.11 -0.56 -8.92
C ARG A 162 14.51 -1.13 -7.56
N SER A 163 14.84 -0.29 -6.59
CA SER A 163 15.09 -0.75 -5.22
C SER A 163 13.83 -1.29 -4.55
N LEU A 164 12.67 -0.70 -4.84
CA LEU A 164 11.37 -1.16 -4.31
C LEU A 164 11.02 -2.56 -4.82
N ASP A 165 11.42 -2.91 -6.04
CA ASP A 165 11.17 -4.25 -6.57
C ASP A 165 11.83 -5.35 -5.73
N ILE A 166 12.92 -5.04 -5.03
CA ILE A 166 13.57 -5.95 -4.08
C ILE A 166 13.00 -5.79 -2.68
N ALA A 167 12.80 -4.56 -2.22
CA ALA A 167 12.34 -4.26 -0.86
C ALA A 167 10.93 -4.84 -0.57
N PHE A 168 10.10 -4.99 -1.59
CA PHE A 168 8.73 -5.50 -1.45
C PHE A 168 8.52 -6.91 -2.05
N MET A 169 9.60 -7.68 -2.22
CA MET A 169 9.47 -9.11 -2.52
C MET A 169 8.92 -9.88 -1.30
N ASN A 170 8.04 -10.83 -1.57
CA ASN A 170 7.64 -11.83 -0.59
C ASN A 170 8.31 -13.16 -0.91
N SER A 171 9.28 -13.54 -0.11
CA SER A 171 10.12 -14.73 -0.29
C SER A 171 10.22 -15.54 1.01
N ALA A 172 10.36 -16.85 0.88
CA ALA A 172 10.64 -17.74 2.02
C ALA A 172 12.03 -17.50 2.63
N CYS A 173 12.98 -17.04 1.83
CA CYS A 173 14.36 -16.79 2.22
C CYS A 173 14.76 -15.34 2.03
N PRO A 174 15.77 -14.85 2.78
CA PRO A 174 16.30 -13.51 2.57
C PRO A 174 16.74 -13.29 1.12
N VAL A 175 16.34 -12.15 0.56
CA VAL A 175 16.61 -11.81 -0.85
C VAL A 175 18.05 -11.30 -0.98
N THR A 176 18.83 -11.95 -1.84
CA THR A 176 20.20 -11.53 -2.13
C THR A 176 20.24 -10.09 -2.66
N GLY A 177 21.11 -9.27 -2.09
CA GLY A 177 21.25 -7.85 -2.47
C GLY A 177 20.27 -6.89 -1.81
N ALA A 178 19.26 -7.37 -1.04
CA ALA A 178 18.32 -6.49 -0.34
C ALA A 178 19.05 -5.49 0.59
N ARG A 179 20.00 -5.96 1.38
CA ARG A 179 20.81 -5.10 2.26
C ARG A 179 21.62 -4.07 1.46
N LEU A 180 22.27 -4.49 0.39
CA LEU A 180 23.06 -3.59 -0.45
C LEU A 180 22.21 -2.48 -1.09
N ASN A 181 21.00 -2.82 -1.53
CA ASN A 181 20.06 -1.83 -2.07
C ASN A 181 19.62 -0.84 -0.99
N TRP A 182 19.30 -1.35 0.19
CA TRP A 182 18.95 -0.50 1.34
C TRP A 182 20.08 0.49 1.65
N ASP A 183 21.32 0.01 1.80
CA ASP A 183 22.48 0.85 2.11
C ASP A 183 22.73 1.92 1.04
N ARG A 184 22.50 1.59 -0.25
CA ARG A 184 22.58 2.55 -1.36
C ARG A 184 21.49 3.62 -1.30
N ASP A 185 20.27 3.25 -0.90
CA ASP A 185 19.16 4.21 -0.79
C ASP A 185 19.34 5.11 0.44
N ILE A 186 19.87 4.57 1.56
CA ILE A 186 20.27 5.38 2.71
C ILE A 186 21.36 6.38 2.32
N ALA A 187 22.44 5.92 1.65
CA ALA A 187 23.50 6.82 1.19
C ALA A 187 22.97 7.93 0.28
N TYR A 188 22.08 7.58 -0.67
CA TYR A 188 21.45 8.56 -1.53
C TYR A 188 20.63 9.60 -0.75
N MET A 189 19.82 9.18 0.23
CA MET A 189 19.02 10.12 1.02
C MET A 189 19.91 10.95 1.95
N THR A 190 21.02 10.42 2.43
CA THR A 190 22.03 11.18 3.18
C THR A 190 22.65 12.29 2.31
N ASP A 191 23.03 11.98 1.06
CA ASP A 191 23.50 12.98 0.11
C ASP A 191 22.45 14.10 -0.14
N ARG A 192 21.17 13.77 -0.10
CA ARG A 192 20.07 14.77 -0.22
C ARG A 192 19.95 15.67 1.01
N LEU A 193 20.33 15.19 2.21
CA LEU A 193 20.37 16.05 3.40
C LEU A 193 21.46 17.12 3.30
N ASP A 194 22.53 16.85 2.57
CA ASP A 194 23.69 17.75 2.41
C ASP A 194 23.60 18.66 1.18
N ASP A 195 22.68 18.35 0.25
CA ASP A 195 22.50 19.11 -0.99
C ASP A 195 21.63 20.35 -0.76
N PRO A 196 22.19 21.56 -0.90
CA PRO A 196 21.44 22.80 -0.66
C PRO A 196 20.33 23.05 -1.69
N SER A 197 20.31 22.31 -2.80
CA SER A 197 19.21 22.38 -3.79
C SER A 197 18.01 21.53 -3.42
N THR A 198 18.14 20.62 -2.43
CA THR A 198 17.06 19.78 -1.92
C THR A 198 16.02 20.66 -1.22
N THR A 199 14.74 20.35 -1.46
CA THR A 199 13.58 21.04 -0.90
C THR A 199 12.72 20.06 -0.08
N GLY A 200 11.47 20.43 0.19
CA GLY A 200 10.46 19.50 0.75
C GLY A 200 10.86 18.91 2.09
N LEU A 201 10.49 17.62 2.28
CA LEU A 201 10.72 16.94 3.55
C LEU A 201 12.21 16.76 3.86
N MET A 202 13.04 16.41 2.88
CA MET A 202 14.47 16.18 3.13
C MET A 202 15.18 17.45 3.60
N SER A 203 14.87 18.60 3.00
CA SER A 203 15.37 19.90 3.48
C SER A 203 14.88 20.24 4.89
N ALA A 204 13.60 19.97 5.18
CA ALA A 204 13.05 20.17 6.52
C ALA A 204 13.71 19.28 7.58
N LEU A 205 14.06 18.03 7.23
CA LEU A 205 14.81 17.12 8.10
C LEU A 205 16.25 17.57 8.28
N ALA A 206 16.93 18.02 7.21
CA ALA A 206 18.28 18.56 7.28
C ALA A 206 18.39 19.76 8.23
N ALA A 207 17.39 20.65 8.22
CA ALA A 207 17.34 21.82 9.10
C ALA A 207 17.28 21.45 10.61
N LEU A 208 16.77 20.26 10.97
CA LEU A 208 16.72 19.81 12.36
C LEU A 208 18.12 19.51 12.94
N ARG A 209 19.14 19.32 12.12
CA ARG A 209 20.52 19.10 12.57
C ARG A 209 21.09 20.28 13.37
N GLU A 210 20.59 21.49 13.09
CA GLU A 210 21.04 22.73 13.75
C GLU A 210 20.26 23.01 15.05
N ASP A 211 19.21 22.25 15.34
CA ASP A 211 18.36 22.44 16.51
C ASP A 211 18.84 21.54 17.66
N PRO A 212 19.27 22.11 18.82
CA PRO A 212 19.72 21.34 19.97
C PRO A 212 18.70 20.34 20.52
N GLU A 213 17.42 20.56 20.32
CA GLU A 213 16.34 19.62 20.70
C GLU A 213 16.48 18.30 19.96
N TYR A 214 17.00 18.32 18.74
CA TYR A 214 17.17 17.17 17.85
C TYR A 214 18.60 16.63 17.78
N ALA A 215 19.50 17.01 18.69
CA ALA A 215 20.91 16.57 18.70
C ALA A 215 21.09 15.04 18.83
N HIS A 216 20.03 14.32 19.19
CA HIS A 216 20.00 12.85 19.26
C HIS A 216 19.78 12.18 17.89
N LEU A 217 19.38 12.92 16.86
CA LEU A 217 19.12 12.39 15.53
C LEU A 217 20.45 12.23 14.76
N THR A 218 20.58 11.06 14.12
CA THR A 218 21.68 10.81 13.18
C THR A 218 21.22 11.01 11.75
N ASP A 219 22.16 11.23 10.82
CA ASP A 219 21.86 11.32 9.39
C ASP A 219 21.21 10.05 8.86
N GLU A 220 21.61 8.88 9.36
CA GLU A 220 20.99 7.60 9.02
C GLU A 220 19.52 7.55 9.44
N MET A 221 19.16 8.08 10.63
CA MET A 221 17.76 8.16 11.07
C MET A 221 16.95 9.07 10.16
N LEU A 222 17.49 10.23 9.78
CA LEU A 222 16.84 11.18 8.87
C LEU A 222 16.70 10.60 7.45
N ALA A 223 17.77 9.99 6.93
CA ALA A 223 17.77 9.32 5.64
C ALA A 223 16.76 8.15 5.59
N THR A 224 16.64 7.38 6.69
CA THR A 224 15.65 6.30 6.82
C THR A 224 14.23 6.82 6.65
N VAL A 225 13.91 8.01 7.17
CA VAL A 225 12.61 8.63 6.93
C VAL A 225 12.38 8.85 5.42
N GLY A 226 13.36 9.37 4.70
CA GLY A 226 13.27 9.58 3.25
C GLY A 226 13.04 8.28 2.48
N VAL A 227 13.85 7.25 2.74
CA VAL A 227 13.74 5.92 2.10
C VAL A 227 12.36 5.31 2.36
N THR A 228 11.91 5.33 3.61
CA THR A 228 10.65 4.69 3.99
C THR A 228 9.43 5.46 3.50
N MET A 229 9.47 6.79 3.48
CA MET A 229 8.39 7.61 2.92
C MET A 229 8.27 7.42 1.40
N PHE A 230 9.39 7.34 0.68
CA PHE A 230 9.35 7.02 -0.74
C PHE A 230 8.79 5.62 -0.96
N GLY A 231 9.37 4.61 -0.30
CA GLY A 231 9.02 3.20 -0.53
C GLY A 231 7.57 2.88 -0.22
N ALA A 232 7.12 3.13 1.00
CA ALA A 232 5.76 2.86 1.43
C ALA A 232 4.72 3.65 0.63
N GLY A 233 5.05 4.91 0.30
CA GLY A 233 4.16 5.78 -0.44
C GLY A 233 3.99 5.36 -1.90
N VAL A 234 5.08 5.19 -2.62
CA VAL A 234 5.04 4.86 -4.06
C VAL A 234 4.37 3.51 -4.30
N ILE A 235 4.80 2.45 -3.58
CA ILE A 235 4.25 1.11 -3.80
C ILE A 235 2.74 1.03 -3.52
N SER A 236 2.28 1.79 -2.52
CA SER A 236 0.87 1.80 -2.15
C SER A 236 0.02 2.60 -3.14
N THR A 237 0.47 3.80 -3.53
CA THR A 237 -0.30 4.68 -4.42
C THR A 237 -0.30 4.20 -5.87
N SER A 238 0.85 3.75 -6.39
CA SER A 238 0.94 3.15 -7.73
C SER A 238 0.15 1.84 -7.82
N GLY A 239 0.31 0.95 -6.83
CA GLY A 239 -0.43 -0.31 -6.77
C GLY A 239 -1.93 -0.10 -6.72
N PHE A 240 -2.40 0.83 -5.88
CA PHE A 240 -3.82 1.17 -5.81
C PHE A 240 -4.34 1.73 -7.14
N LEU A 241 -3.67 2.72 -7.74
CA LEU A 241 -4.11 3.29 -9.01
C LEU A 241 -4.18 2.26 -10.14
N THR A 242 -3.16 1.38 -10.22
CA THR A 242 -3.15 0.30 -11.21
C THR A 242 -4.37 -0.61 -11.03
N MET A 243 -4.67 -1.01 -9.79
CA MET A 243 -5.82 -1.88 -9.50
C MET A 243 -7.16 -1.15 -9.60
N ALA A 244 -7.22 0.14 -9.29
CA ALA A 244 -8.41 0.96 -9.52
C ALA A 244 -8.79 1.01 -11.00
N LEU A 245 -7.79 1.17 -11.89
CA LEU A 245 -8.03 1.09 -13.33
C LEU A 245 -8.45 -0.31 -13.79
N VAL A 246 -7.84 -1.37 -13.26
CA VAL A 246 -8.28 -2.76 -13.50
C VAL A 246 -9.74 -2.92 -13.12
N SER A 247 -10.14 -2.47 -11.92
CA SER A 247 -11.52 -2.54 -11.43
C SER A 247 -12.49 -1.73 -12.31
N LEU A 248 -12.11 -0.52 -12.73
CA LEU A 248 -12.94 0.29 -13.64
C LEU A 248 -13.12 -0.38 -15.01
N PHE A 249 -12.11 -1.09 -15.51
CA PHE A 249 -12.22 -1.84 -16.76
C PHE A 249 -13.10 -3.10 -16.62
N GLN A 250 -13.10 -3.74 -15.44
CA GLN A 250 -13.99 -4.86 -15.13
C GLN A 250 -15.44 -4.42 -14.89
N HIS A 251 -15.67 -3.16 -14.47
CA HIS A 251 -16.97 -2.61 -14.17
C HIS A 251 -17.32 -1.42 -15.11
N PRO A 252 -17.71 -1.67 -16.39
CA PRO A 252 -17.94 -0.60 -17.37
C PRO A 252 -19.03 0.39 -16.98
N GLN A 253 -20.01 -0.04 -16.14
CA GLN A 253 -21.05 0.84 -15.63
C GLN A 253 -20.49 1.85 -14.63
N LEU A 254 -19.66 1.38 -13.67
CA LEU A 254 -18.95 2.24 -12.73
C LEU A 254 -18.05 3.22 -13.47
N ARG A 255 -17.28 2.75 -14.46
CA ARG A 255 -16.41 3.60 -15.27
C ARG A 255 -17.19 4.70 -15.99
N ARG A 256 -18.32 4.38 -16.64
CA ARG A 256 -19.19 5.38 -17.28
C ARG A 256 -19.71 6.39 -16.28
N GLU A 257 -20.21 5.92 -15.14
CA GLU A 257 -20.74 6.77 -14.09
C GLU A 257 -19.72 7.83 -13.61
N VAL A 258 -18.48 7.43 -13.35
CA VAL A 258 -17.44 8.39 -12.90
C VAL A 258 -16.87 9.24 -14.03
N THR A 259 -17.00 8.81 -15.29
CA THR A 259 -16.60 9.60 -16.46
C THR A 259 -17.63 10.68 -16.78
N GLU A 260 -18.93 10.34 -16.71
CA GLU A 260 -20.06 11.26 -16.96
C GLU A 260 -20.30 12.19 -15.76
N HIS A 261 -19.95 11.75 -14.53
CA HIS A 261 -20.16 12.44 -13.26
C HIS A 261 -18.86 12.54 -12.46
N PRO A 262 -17.88 13.39 -12.86
CA PRO A 262 -16.60 13.51 -12.18
C PRO A 262 -16.71 13.91 -10.70
N GLU A 263 -17.79 14.58 -10.29
CA GLU A 263 -18.09 14.91 -8.91
C GLU A 263 -18.27 13.69 -8.00
N ARG A 264 -18.50 12.50 -8.59
CA ARG A 264 -18.61 11.21 -7.87
C ARG A 264 -17.27 10.51 -7.67
N ILE A 265 -16.18 11.01 -8.25
CA ILE A 265 -14.83 10.41 -8.12
C ILE A 265 -14.40 10.21 -6.65
N PRO A 266 -14.63 11.15 -5.71
CA PRO A 266 -14.29 10.91 -4.31
C PRO A 266 -14.97 9.67 -3.72
N ALA A 267 -16.27 9.47 -3.97
CA ALA A 267 -16.99 8.27 -3.55
C ALA A 267 -16.47 7.01 -4.26
N ALA A 268 -16.14 7.13 -5.55
CA ALA A 268 -15.55 6.04 -6.30
C ALA A 268 -14.17 5.64 -5.77
N VAL A 269 -13.35 6.58 -5.31
CA VAL A 269 -12.05 6.27 -4.70
C VAL A 269 -12.23 5.46 -3.42
N ASP A 270 -13.20 5.78 -2.56
CA ASP A 270 -13.47 5.01 -1.35
C ASP A 270 -13.97 3.58 -1.70
N GLU A 271 -14.89 3.44 -2.65
CA GLU A 271 -15.36 2.13 -3.06
C GLU A 271 -14.27 1.32 -3.79
N LEU A 272 -13.46 1.95 -4.64
CA LEU A 272 -12.31 1.31 -5.28
C LEU A 272 -11.25 0.88 -4.26
N LEU A 273 -11.06 1.62 -3.16
CA LEU A 273 -10.22 1.22 -2.03
C LEU A 273 -10.79 0.00 -1.32
N ARG A 274 -12.10 -0.04 -1.09
CA ARG A 274 -12.77 -1.17 -0.46
C ARG A 274 -12.60 -2.45 -1.28
N ILE A 275 -12.87 -2.40 -2.58
CA ILE A 275 -12.77 -3.58 -3.46
C ILE A 275 -11.34 -3.89 -3.94
N ASN A 276 -10.33 -3.16 -3.46
CA ASN A 276 -8.94 -3.35 -3.87
C ASN A 276 -8.36 -4.64 -3.31
N LEU A 277 -7.98 -5.55 -4.18
CA LEU A 277 -7.38 -6.85 -3.84
C LEU A 277 -5.84 -6.86 -3.89
N SER A 278 -5.20 -5.70 -4.01
CA SER A 278 -3.74 -5.64 -4.12
C SER A 278 -3.01 -5.96 -2.80
N ILE A 279 -3.71 -5.97 -1.66
CA ILE A 279 -3.12 -6.21 -0.32
C ILE A 279 -3.57 -7.58 0.21
N GLY A 280 -3.43 -8.61 -0.60
CA GLY A 280 -3.94 -9.92 -0.25
C GLY A 280 -3.03 -10.79 0.63
N ASP A 281 -1.90 -10.25 1.12
CA ASP A 281 -0.95 -11.02 1.94
C ASP A 281 -1.25 -10.92 3.44
N GLY A 282 -2.26 -10.12 3.83
CA GLY A 282 -2.62 -9.86 5.22
C GLY A 282 -1.69 -8.86 5.93
N LEU A 283 -2.18 -8.25 7.01
CA LEU A 283 -1.40 -7.32 7.83
C LEU A 283 -0.91 -8.08 9.08
N PRO A 284 0.41 -8.24 9.27
CA PRO A 284 0.94 -9.06 10.35
C PRO A 284 0.84 -8.36 11.70
N ARG A 285 0.57 -9.15 12.74
CA ARG A 285 0.63 -8.78 14.17
C ARG A 285 1.17 -9.95 14.97
N LEU A 286 1.94 -9.67 16.02
CA LEU A 286 2.38 -10.67 16.99
C LEU A 286 1.55 -10.52 18.27
N ALA A 287 1.01 -11.61 18.79
CA ALA A 287 0.32 -11.61 20.07
C ALA A 287 1.35 -11.46 21.21
N LEU A 288 1.21 -10.42 22.05
CA LEU A 288 2.09 -10.17 23.19
C LEU A 288 1.64 -10.91 24.45
N GLU A 289 0.41 -11.34 24.48
CA GLU A 289 -0.26 -12.06 25.56
C GLU A 289 -1.19 -13.11 24.95
N ASP A 290 -1.72 -14.02 25.80
CA ASP A 290 -2.79 -14.91 25.41
C ASP A 290 -4.08 -14.10 25.20
N VAL A 291 -4.68 -14.20 24.03
CA VAL A 291 -5.87 -13.43 23.64
C VAL A 291 -6.93 -14.34 23.06
N ARG A 292 -8.18 -14.16 23.49
CA ARG A 292 -9.32 -14.79 22.83
C ARG A 292 -9.73 -13.97 21.61
N LEU A 293 -9.79 -14.61 20.44
CA LEU A 293 -10.20 -14.01 19.18
C LEU A 293 -11.33 -14.86 18.59
N GLY A 294 -12.56 -14.40 18.72
CA GLY A 294 -13.74 -15.24 18.49
C GLY A 294 -13.72 -16.47 19.41
N ASP A 295 -13.81 -17.66 18.80
CA ASP A 295 -13.76 -18.94 19.53
C ASP A 295 -12.35 -19.51 19.69
N VAL A 296 -11.34 -18.82 19.17
CA VAL A 296 -9.94 -19.28 19.16
C VAL A 296 -9.14 -18.64 20.30
N HIS A 297 -8.29 -19.42 20.93
CA HIS A 297 -7.26 -18.98 21.85
C HIS A 297 -5.95 -18.76 21.09
N VAL A 298 -5.60 -17.49 20.82
CA VAL A 298 -4.29 -17.09 20.29
C VAL A 298 -3.33 -16.96 21.45
N ARG A 299 -2.21 -17.68 21.41
CA ARG A 299 -1.20 -17.66 22.47
C ARG A 299 -0.19 -16.56 22.24
N ARG A 300 0.43 -16.11 23.33
CA ARG A 300 1.57 -15.20 23.26
C ARG A 300 2.64 -15.75 22.31
N GLY A 301 3.16 -14.88 21.42
CA GLY A 301 4.19 -15.22 20.43
C GLY A 301 3.64 -15.81 19.14
N GLU A 302 2.34 -16.05 19.03
CA GLU A 302 1.74 -16.49 17.76
C GLU A 302 1.53 -15.30 16.80
N LEU A 303 1.75 -15.56 15.51
CA LEU A 303 1.53 -14.62 14.42
C LEU A 303 0.04 -14.59 14.04
N VAL A 304 -0.50 -13.40 13.87
CA VAL A 304 -1.85 -13.15 13.38
C VAL A 304 -1.78 -12.31 12.09
N LEU A 305 -2.48 -12.73 11.07
CA LEU A 305 -2.58 -12.04 9.77
C LEU A 305 -3.99 -11.53 9.59
N VAL A 306 -4.15 -10.20 9.52
CA VAL A 306 -5.44 -9.55 9.26
C VAL A 306 -5.69 -9.53 7.76
N LEU A 307 -6.68 -10.27 7.27
CA LEU A 307 -7.03 -10.36 5.87
C LEU A 307 -7.96 -9.19 5.48
N VAL A 308 -7.37 -8.11 4.98
CA VAL A 308 -8.10 -6.88 4.61
C VAL A 308 -9.21 -7.16 3.59
N GLU A 309 -8.93 -7.99 2.58
CA GLU A 309 -9.92 -8.41 1.60
C GLU A 309 -11.06 -9.23 2.21
N GLY A 310 -10.79 -10.00 3.27
CA GLY A 310 -11.84 -10.70 4.02
C GLY A 310 -12.80 -9.71 4.67
N ALA A 311 -12.26 -8.73 5.37
CA ALA A 311 -13.02 -7.68 6.04
C ALA A 311 -13.76 -6.75 5.06
N ASN A 312 -13.10 -6.30 4.00
CA ASN A 312 -13.68 -5.35 3.04
C ASN A 312 -14.79 -5.97 2.18
N PHE A 313 -14.84 -7.29 2.08
CA PHE A 313 -15.90 -8.02 1.39
C PHE A 313 -16.82 -8.76 2.37
N ASP A 314 -16.84 -8.39 3.64
CA ASP A 314 -17.75 -8.97 4.64
C ASP A 314 -19.19 -8.47 4.42
N PRO A 315 -20.17 -9.35 4.13
CA PRO A 315 -21.54 -8.94 3.90
C PRO A 315 -22.25 -8.42 5.15
N GLU A 316 -21.76 -8.73 6.35
CA GLU A 316 -22.29 -8.19 7.61
C GLU A 316 -21.99 -6.68 7.73
N GLU A 317 -20.84 -6.22 7.22
CA GLU A 317 -20.48 -4.80 7.18
C GLU A 317 -20.88 -4.15 5.86
N PHE A 318 -20.66 -4.82 4.71
CA PHE A 318 -20.90 -4.28 3.37
C PHE A 318 -21.93 -5.14 2.62
N PRO A 319 -23.23 -4.85 2.71
CA PRO A 319 -24.24 -5.59 1.97
C PRO A 319 -23.95 -5.64 0.46
N ASP A 320 -24.11 -6.80 -0.18
CA ASP A 320 -23.74 -7.06 -1.58
C ASP A 320 -22.28 -6.65 -1.90
N PRO A 321 -21.27 -7.20 -1.19
CA PRO A 321 -19.92 -6.65 -1.17
C PRO A 321 -19.18 -6.79 -2.49
N LEU A 322 -19.61 -7.70 -3.38
CA LEU A 322 -19.00 -7.93 -4.69
C LEU A 322 -19.43 -6.89 -5.73
N ARG A 323 -20.54 -6.17 -5.49
CA ARG A 323 -21.02 -5.13 -6.37
C ARG A 323 -20.47 -3.78 -5.94
N PRO A 324 -19.73 -3.06 -6.80
CA PRO A 324 -19.36 -1.67 -6.54
C PRO A 324 -20.59 -0.78 -6.44
N ASP A 325 -20.67 0.06 -5.41
CA ASP A 325 -21.80 0.94 -5.15
C ASP A 325 -21.33 2.29 -4.58
N LEU A 326 -21.47 3.35 -5.37
CA LEU A 326 -21.07 4.72 -4.99
C LEU A 326 -22.04 5.40 -4.02
N THR A 327 -23.15 4.74 -3.69
CA THR A 327 -24.14 5.27 -2.73
C THR A 327 -24.01 4.64 -1.34
N ARG A 328 -23.04 3.79 -1.15
CA ARG A 328 -22.80 3.08 0.10
C ARG A 328 -22.47 4.06 1.24
N GLU A 329 -23.29 4.08 2.28
CA GLU A 329 -23.15 5.00 3.43
C GLU A 329 -21.88 4.73 4.24
N ASN A 330 -21.45 3.46 4.33
CA ASN A 330 -20.28 3.02 5.08
C ASN A 330 -19.03 2.82 4.18
N SER A 331 -18.96 3.45 3.00
CA SER A 331 -17.84 3.29 2.07
C SER A 331 -16.47 3.63 2.68
N THR A 332 -16.42 4.45 3.73
CA THR A 332 -15.19 4.90 4.39
C THR A 332 -14.73 4.00 5.54
N THR A 333 -15.51 2.99 5.96
CA THR A 333 -15.14 2.08 7.05
C THR A 333 -14.21 0.95 6.62
N HIS A 334 -13.91 0.85 5.31
CA HIS A 334 -13.01 -0.18 4.79
C HIS A 334 -11.62 -0.18 5.46
N LEU A 335 -11.01 -1.34 5.61
CA LEU A 335 -9.71 -1.51 6.29
C LEU A 335 -8.49 -1.37 5.37
N SER A 336 -8.62 -0.78 4.18
CA SER A 336 -7.52 -0.61 3.20
C SER A 336 -6.40 0.31 3.70
N PHE A 337 -6.68 1.15 4.68
CA PHE A 337 -5.69 1.97 5.40
C PHE A 337 -5.28 1.39 6.76
N GLY A 338 -5.64 0.13 7.03
CA GLY A 338 -5.46 -0.49 8.34
C GLY A 338 -6.40 0.07 9.39
N GLY A 339 -6.02 -0.02 10.66
CA GLY A 339 -6.83 0.45 11.80
C GLY A 339 -6.00 0.71 13.05
N GLY A 340 -6.66 1.26 14.08
CA GLY A 340 -6.08 1.51 15.39
C GLY A 340 -4.86 2.44 15.33
N ARG A 341 -3.87 2.15 16.18
CA ARG A 341 -2.63 2.96 16.32
C ARG A 341 -1.76 3.02 15.07
N HIS A 342 -1.94 2.07 14.16
CA HIS A 342 -1.20 1.95 12.91
C HIS A 342 -2.02 2.38 11.69
N TYR A 343 -3.14 3.08 11.89
CA TYR A 343 -3.91 3.66 10.79
C TYR A 343 -3.01 4.55 9.92
N CYS A 344 -3.16 4.46 8.61
CA CYS A 344 -2.30 5.14 7.65
C CYS A 344 -2.31 6.67 7.85
N PRO A 345 -1.17 7.31 8.12
CA PRO A 345 -1.10 8.76 8.34
C PRO A 345 -1.30 9.55 7.05
N ALA A 346 -1.16 8.91 5.88
CA ALA A 346 -1.25 9.52 4.55
C ALA A 346 -2.62 9.30 3.87
N THR A 347 -3.65 8.85 4.60
CA THR A 347 -4.98 8.54 4.03
C THR A 347 -5.53 9.68 3.18
N ALA A 348 -5.53 10.91 3.70
CA ALA A 348 -6.05 12.06 2.97
C ALA A 348 -5.24 12.37 1.71
N LEU A 349 -3.91 12.22 1.76
CA LEU A 349 -3.03 12.40 0.61
C LEU A 349 -3.26 11.31 -0.44
N GLY A 350 -3.34 10.05 0.00
CA GLY A 350 -3.57 8.91 -0.90
C GLY A 350 -4.89 9.00 -1.65
N LYS A 351 -5.97 9.38 -0.95
CA LYS A 351 -7.27 9.64 -1.59
C LYS A 351 -7.18 10.78 -2.61
N ARG A 352 -6.62 11.93 -2.20
CA ARG A 352 -6.49 13.09 -3.08
C ARG A 352 -5.63 12.81 -4.32
N HIS A 353 -4.55 12.06 -4.16
CA HIS A 353 -3.71 11.57 -5.25
C HIS A 353 -4.52 10.75 -6.26
N ALA A 354 -5.31 9.79 -5.77
CA ALA A 354 -6.15 8.94 -6.59
C ALA A 354 -7.27 9.71 -7.30
N GLU A 355 -7.95 10.61 -6.59
CA GLU A 355 -8.99 11.48 -7.17
C GLU A 355 -8.47 12.26 -8.38
N ILE A 356 -7.32 12.94 -8.21
CA ILE A 356 -6.71 13.75 -9.28
C ILE A 356 -6.28 12.87 -10.45
N ALA A 357 -5.68 11.70 -10.19
CA ALA A 357 -5.26 10.79 -11.23
C ALA A 357 -6.44 10.30 -12.07
N LEU A 358 -7.51 9.82 -11.41
CA LEU A 358 -8.70 9.29 -12.08
C LEU A 358 -9.44 10.41 -12.82
N GLU A 359 -9.65 11.57 -12.19
CA GLU A 359 -10.28 12.74 -12.83
C GLU A 359 -9.53 13.13 -14.11
N THR A 360 -8.20 13.27 -14.02
CA THR A 360 -7.39 13.71 -15.17
C THR A 360 -7.39 12.66 -16.29
N LEU A 361 -7.20 11.39 -15.96
CA LEU A 361 -7.15 10.32 -16.95
C LEU A 361 -8.50 10.16 -17.65
N LEU A 362 -9.58 10.00 -16.90
CA LEU A 362 -10.92 9.71 -17.45
C LEU A 362 -11.50 10.90 -18.23
N THR A 363 -11.23 12.14 -17.80
CA THR A 363 -11.67 13.34 -18.54
C THR A 363 -10.97 13.45 -19.88
N ARG A 364 -9.68 13.11 -19.95
CA ARG A 364 -8.87 13.28 -21.18
C ARG A 364 -8.84 12.05 -22.08
N MET A 365 -9.15 10.88 -21.52
CA MET A 365 -9.20 9.59 -22.21
C MET A 365 -10.52 8.86 -21.84
N PRO A 366 -11.71 9.40 -22.19
CA PRO A 366 -12.98 8.86 -21.73
C PRO A 366 -13.26 7.45 -22.24
N ASP A 367 -12.69 7.08 -23.38
CA ASP A 367 -12.84 5.76 -23.99
C ASP A 367 -11.74 4.77 -23.61
N VAL A 368 -10.88 5.14 -22.64
CA VAL A 368 -9.78 4.27 -22.18
C VAL A 368 -10.30 2.91 -21.71
N ARG A 369 -9.68 1.84 -22.21
CA ARG A 369 -10.03 0.44 -21.90
C ARG A 369 -8.80 -0.45 -22.04
N LEU A 370 -8.88 -1.69 -21.53
CA LEU A 370 -7.82 -2.66 -21.78
C LEU A 370 -7.65 -2.94 -23.28
N ALA A 371 -6.41 -3.04 -23.71
CA ALA A 371 -6.06 -3.45 -25.08
C ALA A 371 -6.09 -4.97 -25.27
N VAL A 372 -6.14 -5.74 -24.17
CA VAL A 372 -6.20 -7.20 -24.15
C VAL A 372 -7.27 -7.66 -23.14
N PRO A 373 -7.84 -8.86 -23.28
CA PRO A 373 -8.66 -9.46 -22.23
C PRO A 373 -7.93 -9.51 -20.89
N ILE A 374 -8.66 -9.35 -19.79
CA ILE A 374 -8.06 -9.31 -18.44
C ILE A 374 -7.33 -10.60 -18.07
N GLU A 375 -7.77 -11.72 -18.61
CA GLU A 375 -7.17 -13.04 -18.41
C GLU A 375 -5.77 -13.15 -19.02
N GLN A 376 -5.43 -12.25 -19.95
CA GLN A 376 -4.12 -12.18 -20.61
C GLN A 376 -3.15 -11.23 -19.89
N LEU A 377 -3.60 -10.54 -18.82
CA LEU A 377 -2.69 -9.74 -18.02
C LEU A 377 -1.68 -10.66 -17.30
N VAL A 378 -0.41 -10.33 -17.42
CA VAL A 378 0.67 -11.00 -16.67
C VAL A 378 0.75 -10.37 -15.28
N TRP A 379 0.53 -11.17 -14.26
CA TRP A 379 0.55 -10.73 -12.87
C TRP A 379 1.92 -10.94 -12.23
N ARG A 380 2.34 -9.99 -11.42
CA ARG A 380 3.59 -10.10 -10.67
C ARG A 380 3.48 -11.22 -9.63
N THR A 381 4.52 -12.07 -9.58
CA THR A 381 4.66 -13.14 -8.59
C THR A 381 5.82 -12.84 -7.65
N GLY A 382 5.77 -13.38 -6.42
CA GLY A 382 6.82 -13.13 -5.44
C GLY A 382 6.92 -11.65 -5.01
N PHE A 383 5.81 -10.92 -5.05
CA PHE A 383 5.75 -9.51 -4.75
C PHE A 383 4.55 -9.20 -3.85
N MET A 384 4.75 -8.34 -2.85
CA MET A 384 3.75 -8.02 -1.83
C MET A 384 2.43 -7.46 -2.42
N LYS A 385 2.49 -6.76 -3.57
CA LYS A 385 1.30 -6.23 -4.23
C LYS A 385 0.87 -7.12 -5.39
N ARG A 386 -0.39 -7.53 -5.39
CA ARG A 386 -1.04 -8.29 -6.46
C ARG A 386 -1.44 -7.34 -7.59
N ILE A 387 -0.50 -7.00 -8.44
CA ILE A 387 -0.69 -6.07 -9.56
C ILE A 387 -0.17 -6.68 -10.87
N PRO A 388 -0.72 -6.31 -12.04
CA PRO A 388 -0.17 -6.73 -13.31
C PRO A 388 1.22 -6.11 -13.56
N GLU A 389 2.07 -6.82 -14.30
CA GLU A 389 3.39 -6.31 -14.70
C GLU A 389 3.27 -5.10 -15.62
N ARG A 390 2.28 -5.12 -16.51
CA ARG A 390 1.91 -4.03 -17.42
C ARG A 390 0.40 -3.92 -17.49
N LEU A 391 -0.09 -2.71 -17.76
CA LEU A 391 -1.51 -2.46 -17.97
C LEU A 391 -1.74 -1.91 -19.39
N PRO A 392 -1.70 -2.78 -20.43
CA PRO A 392 -1.88 -2.34 -21.81
C PRO A 392 -3.29 -1.81 -22.01
N ALA A 393 -3.40 -0.59 -22.52
CA ALA A 393 -4.67 0.09 -22.75
C ALA A 393 -4.73 0.72 -24.12
N MET A 394 -5.95 0.97 -24.57
CA MET A 394 -6.27 1.71 -25.79
C MET A 394 -7.40 2.71 -25.49
N TRP A 395 -7.52 3.74 -26.34
CA TRP A 395 -8.50 4.83 -26.22
C TRP A 395 -8.98 5.30 -27.58
#